data_544f39ebebd8b2f7bc309b4e77dff399
#
_entry.id   544f39ebebd8b2f7bc309b4e77dff399
#
_cell.length_a   1.000
_cell.length_b   1.000
_cell.length_c   1.000
_cell.angle_alpha   90.00
_cell.angle_beta   90.00
_cell.angle_gamma   90.00
#
_symmetry.space_group_name_H-M   'P 1'
#
loop_
_entity.id
_entity.type
_entity.pdbx_description
1 polymer ?
#
loop_
_entity_poly.entity_id
_entity_poly.type
_entity_poly.pdbx_seq_one_letter_code
_entity_poly.pdbx_strand_id
1 'polypeptide(L)'
;MRLVLAATLIVGGLSVACVSSSGFAVADPETCPPVCDKIPDTAWISPSAIPLNATYHWPALAESAVPMTGGATPRFRLEEVCATPAFPQDTRNSAVASRVAVDRPQGQWQLRAEVVHWRGDTARGGQSATSVFDIAAAALRGCQLGASGESPSVTVDEPNRLSAVVSGPVIVHTYLVAHSQNSTISELTLWASDPVQLPWPIISDAQVLDAMASPLCAAYLGSC
;
A
#
# COMPACT_ATOMS: atom_id res chain seq x y z
N MET A 1 -52.87 59.69 47.73
CA MET A 1 -52.02 58.59 48.19
C MET A 1 -52.54 57.25 47.68
N ARG A 2 -52.09 56.75 46.58
CA ARG A 2 -52.33 55.38 46.06
C ARG A 2 -51.01 54.80 45.53
N LEU A 3 -50.49 53.83 46.24
CA LEU A 3 -49.35 53.02 45.84
C LEU A 3 -49.84 52.04 44.77
N VAL A 4 -49.13 51.99 43.66
CA VAL A 4 -49.26 50.96 42.64
C VAL A 4 -47.98 50.10 42.72
N LEU A 5 -48.13 48.84 43.15
CA LEU A 5 -47.10 47.84 43.12
C LEU A 5 -46.99 47.26 41.69
N ALA A 6 -45.86 47.40 41.06
CA ALA A 6 -45.55 46.72 39.81
C ALA A 6 -44.83 45.45 40.15
N ALA A 7 -45.42 44.29 39.79
CA ALA A 7 -44.78 42.98 39.87
C ALA A 7 -44.02 42.71 38.58
N THR A 8 -42.69 42.57 38.65
CA THR A 8 -41.82 42.16 37.54
C THR A 8 -41.69 40.64 37.54
N LEU A 9 -42.22 39.99 36.53
CA LEU A 9 -42.01 38.57 36.25
C LEU A 9 -40.67 38.41 35.53
N ILE A 10 -39.68 37.73 36.17
CA ILE A 10 -38.44 37.31 35.57
C ILE A 10 -38.66 35.91 34.99
N VAL A 11 -38.75 35.84 33.65
CA VAL A 11 -38.73 34.56 32.93
C VAL A 11 -37.28 34.14 32.78
N GLY A 12 -36.86 33.18 33.60
CA GLY A 12 -35.56 32.56 33.48
C GLY A 12 -35.53 31.56 32.30
N GLY A 13 -34.91 31.97 31.20
CA GLY A 13 -34.63 31.08 30.08
C GLY A 13 -33.50 30.12 30.44
N LEU A 14 -33.79 28.83 30.62
CA LEU A 14 -32.78 27.77 30.65
C LEU A 14 -32.22 27.56 29.23
N SER A 15 -31.05 28.10 28.96
CA SER A 15 -30.27 27.76 27.78
C SER A 15 -29.59 26.39 28.00
N VAL A 16 -30.16 25.34 27.43
CA VAL A 16 -29.52 24.05 27.33
C VAL A 16 -28.43 24.17 26.29
N ALA A 17 -27.18 24.34 26.74
CA ALA A 17 -25.99 24.22 25.88
C ALA A 17 -25.82 22.76 25.49
N CYS A 18 -26.19 22.41 24.25
CA CYS A 18 -25.76 21.14 23.64
C CYS A 18 -24.26 21.18 23.49
N VAL A 19 -23.55 20.57 24.42
CA VAL A 19 -22.12 20.25 24.27
C VAL A 19 -22.03 19.12 23.25
N SER A 20 -21.81 19.48 21.97
CA SER A 20 -21.42 18.51 20.95
C SER A 20 -20.03 18.01 21.31
N SER A 21 -19.95 16.92 22.05
CA SER A 21 -18.72 16.16 22.19
C SER A 21 -18.40 15.57 20.81
N SER A 22 -17.45 16.19 20.12
CA SER A 22 -16.78 15.59 18.98
C SER A 22 -16.03 14.35 19.49
N GLY A 23 -16.73 13.24 19.65
CA GLY A 23 -16.13 11.95 19.89
C GLY A 23 -15.32 11.62 18.65
N PHE A 24 -14.01 11.65 18.80
CA PHE A 24 -13.16 10.95 17.85
C PHE A 24 -13.63 9.51 17.89
N ALA A 25 -14.15 9.01 16.77
CA ALA A 25 -14.42 7.60 16.60
C ALA A 25 -13.06 6.89 16.58
N VAL A 26 -12.58 6.55 17.74
CA VAL A 26 -11.50 5.57 17.85
C VAL A 26 -12.13 4.25 17.43
N ALA A 27 -11.72 3.72 16.28
CA ALA A 27 -12.13 2.40 15.86
C ALA A 27 -11.68 1.43 16.97
N ASP A 28 -12.65 0.86 17.67
CA ASP A 28 -12.40 -0.08 18.77
C ASP A 28 -11.77 -1.34 18.14
N PRO A 29 -10.52 -1.70 18.48
CA PRO A 29 -9.87 -2.87 17.92
C PRO A 29 -10.60 -4.19 18.21
N GLU A 30 -11.48 -4.22 19.20
CA GLU A 30 -12.31 -5.39 19.52
C GLU A 30 -13.55 -5.55 18.63
N THR A 31 -13.96 -4.49 17.95
CA THR A 31 -15.14 -4.52 17.07
C THR A 31 -14.82 -4.70 15.61
N CYS A 32 -13.52 -4.80 15.25
CA CYS A 32 -13.14 -5.14 13.89
C CYS A 32 -13.36 -6.65 13.66
N PRO A 33 -14.38 -7.04 12.88
CA PRO A 33 -14.60 -8.45 12.61
C PRO A 33 -13.38 -9.05 11.90
N PRO A 34 -13.27 -10.42 11.82
CA PRO A 34 -12.15 -11.11 11.14
C PRO A 34 -11.87 -10.60 9.72
N VAL A 35 -12.81 -9.86 9.14
CA VAL A 35 -12.70 -9.17 7.84
C VAL A 35 -11.58 -8.11 7.80
N CYS A 36 -11.24 -7.50 8.95
CA CYS A 36 -10.16 -6.51 9.02
C CYS A 36 -8.76 -7.13 8.95
N ASP A 37 -8.68 -8.44 9.04
CA ASP A 37 -7.44 -9.19 8.84
C ASP A 37 -7.23 -9.59 7.37
N LYS A 38 -8.14 -9.17 6.49
CA LYS A 38 -8.04 -9.37 5.05
C LYS A 38 -7.67 -8.08 4.34
N ILE A 39 -6.79 -8.18 3.36
CA ILE A 39 -6.66 -7.11 2.37
C ILE A 39 -7.94 -7.10 1.53
N PRO A 40 -8.66 -5.96 1.42
CA PRO A 40 -9.86 -5.88 0.62
C PRO A 40 -9.61 -6.24 -0.85
N ASP A 41 -10.57 -6.90 -1.48
CA ASP A 41 -10.47 -7.26 -2.91
C ASP A 41 -10.29 -6.02 -3.79
N THR A 42 -10.83 -4.89 -3.35
CA THR A 42 -10.71 -3.59 -4.02
C THR A 42 -9.35 -2.91 -3.84
N ALA A 43 -8.42 -3.45 -3.04
CA ALA A 43 -7.09 -2.87 -2.86
C ALA A 43 -6.10 -3.22 -3.99
N TRP A 44 -6.47 -4.12 -4.87
CA TRP A 44 -5.59 -4.64 -5.91
C TRP A 44 -5.74 -3.89 -7.22
N ILE A 45 -4.61 -3.68 -7.90
CA ILE A 45 -4.61 -3.16 -9.27
C ILE A 45 -5.44 -4.06 -10.19
N SER A 46 -6.24 -3.45 -11.07
CA SER A 46 -6.98 -4.21 -12.08
C SER A 46 -6.03 -4.95 -13.04
N PRO A 47 -6.29 -6.22 -13.37
CA PRO A 47 -5.47 -6.96 -14.33
C PRO A 47 -5.28 -6.24 -15.67
N SER A 48 -6.29 -5.52 -16.14
CA SER A 48 -6.23 -4.76 -17.40
C SER A 48 -5.23 -3.60 -17.37
N ALA A 49 -4.87 -3.10 -16.18
CA ALA A 49 -3.90 -2.04 -15.99
C ALA A 49 -2.47 -2.57 -15.76
N ILE A 50 -2.32 -3.88 -15.56
CA ILE A 50 -0.99 -4.50 -15.41
C ILE A 50 -0.34 -4.64 -16.79
N PRO A 51 0.92 -4.20 -16.95
CA PRO A 51 1.65 -4.39 -18.21
C PRO A 51 1.58 -5.82 -18.74
N LEU A 52 1.56 -5.98 -20.05
CA LEU A 52 1.51 -7.29 -20.73
C LEU A 52 0.21 -8.08 -20.54
N ASN A 53 -0.82 -7.53 -19.90
CA ASN A 53 -2.08 -8.25 -19.68
C ASN A 53 -2.73 -8.71 -20.98
N ALA A 54 -2.63 -7.97 -22.04
CA ALA A 54 -3.19 -8.35 -23.36
C ALA A 54 -2.68 -9.71 -23.87
N THR A 55 -1.45 -10.09 -23.48
CA THR A 55 -0.82 -11.36 -23.86
C THR A 55 -0.91 -12.41 -22.77
N TYR A 56 -0.64 -12.03 -21.52
CA TYR A 56 -0.53 -12.99 -20.43
C TYR A 56 -1.84 -13.25 -19.71
N HIS A 57 -2.87 -12.39 -19.89
CA HIS A 57 -4.18 -12.50 -19.26
C HIS A 57 -4.02 -12.73 -17.74
N TRP A 58 -3.37 -11.76 -17.07
CA TRP A 58 -3.13 -11.86 -15.64
C TRP A 58 -4.44 -12.15 -14.88
N PRO A 59 -4.41 -13.00 -13.85
CA PRO A 59 -5.60 -13.31 -13.07
C PRO A 59 -6.09 -12.10 -12.29
N ALA A 60 -7.33 -12.13 -11.82
CA ALA A 60 -7.81 -11.22 -10.80
C ALA A 60 -6.96 -11.42 -9.53
N LEU A 61 -6.16 -10.40 -9.15
CA LEU A 61 -5.17 -10.55 -8.09
C LEU A 61 -5.83 -10.86 -6.74
N ALA A 62 -6.97 -10.23 -6.44
CA ALA A 62 -7.73 -10.47 -5.21
C ALA A 62 -8.10 -11.96 -5.01
N GLU A 63 -8.54 -12.62 -6.09
CA GLU A 63 -8.95 -14.03 -6.05
C GLU A 63 -7.76 -14.99 -5.87
N SER A 64 -6.57 -14.55 -6.30
CA SER A 64 -5.33 -15.33 -6.25
C SER A 64 -4.46 -14.98 -5.04
N ALA A 65 -4.87 -13.99 -4.24
CA ALA A 65 -4.09 -13.49 -3.13
C ALA A 65 -4.06 -14.49 -1.96
N VAL A 66 -2.86 -14.77 -1.49
CA VAL A 66 -2.63 -15.65 -0.33
C VAL A 66 -2.19 -14.76 0.84
N PRO A 67 -2.90 -14.84 2.00
CA PRO A 67 -2.47 -14.17 3.21
C PRO A 67 -1.09 -14.64 3.65
N MET A 68 -0.22 -13.69 4.00
CA MET A 68 1.08 -14.00 4.55
C MET A 68 0.95 -14.19 6.07
N THR A 69 0.91 -15.43 6.51
CA THR A 69 0.78 -15.82 7.92
C THR A 69 2.02 -16.61 8.36
N GLY A 70 2.36 -16.54 9.65
CA GLY A 70 3.30 -17.51 10.20
C GLY A 70 4.76 -17.09 10.33
N GLY A 71 5.04 -15.84 10.70
CA GLY A 71 6.33 -15.47 11.31
C GLY A 71 7.44 -15.03 10.36
N ALA A 72 7.23 -15.05 9.05
CA ALA A 72 8.14 -14.38 8.12
C ALA A 72 7.65 -12.96 7.84
N THR A 73 8.49 -11.96 8.09
CA THR A 73 8.22 -10.57 7.71
C THR A 73 7.94 -10.50 6.22
N PRO A 74 6.82 -9.87 5.79
CA PRO A 74 6.59 -9.60 4.38
C PRO A 74 7.74 -8.81 3.78
N ARG A 75 8.30 -9.31 2.67
CA ARG A 75 9.42 -8.63 2.01
C ARG A 75 9.08 -8.41 0.54
N PHE A 76 9.34 -7.22 0.08
CA PHE A 76 9.15 -6.86 -1.33
C PHE A 76 10.15 -7.60 -2.22
N ARG A 77 9.74 -7.88 -3.45
CA ARG A 77 10.62 -8.52 -4.43
C ARG A 77 11.85 -7.68 -4.72
N LEU A 78 11.71 -6.36 -4.77
CA LEU A 78 12.84 -5.46 -4.96
C LEU A 78 13.93 -5.61 -3.88
N GLU A 79 13.55 -5.87 -2.63
CA GLU A 79 14.49 -6.09 -1.54
C GLU A 79 15.23 -7.43 -1.69
N GLU A 80 14.55 -8.45 -2.24
CA GLU A 80 15.17 -9.75 -2.53
C GLU A 80 16.16 -9.63 -3.70
N VAL A 81 15.76 -8.94 -4.78
CA VAL A 81 16.61 -8.68 -5.95
C VAL A 81 17.87 -7.91 -5.56
N CYS A 82 17.72 -6.90 -4.71
CA CYS A 82 18.84 -6.08 -4.23
C CYS A 82 19.62 -6.71 -3.07
N ALA A 83 19.33 -7.96 -2.70
CA ALA A 83 19.96 -8.68 -1.58
C ALA A 83 19.97 -7.87 -0.28
N THR A 84 18.93 -7.05 -0.05
CA THR A 84 18.81 -6.21 1.13
C THR A 84 18.67 -7.09 2.37
N PRO A 85 19.43 -6.86 3.44
CA PRO A 85 19.30 -7.62 4.68
C PRO A 85 17.95 -7.39 5.34
N ALA A 86 17.45 -8.37 6.08
CA ALA A 86 16.26 -8.20 6.90
C ALA A 86 16.50 -7.14 7.97
N PHE A 87 15.52 -6.27 8.17
CA PHE A 87 15.59 -5.22 9.18
C PHE A 87 15.03 -5.74 10.52
N PRO A 88 15.80 -5.72 11.62
CA PRO A 88 15.39 -6.35 12.88
C PRO A 88 14.12 -5.77 13.50
N GLN A 89 13.81 -4.50 13.22
CA GLN A 89 12.64 -3.77 13.74
C GLN A 89 11.64 -3.45 12.64
N ASP A 90 11.50 -4.36 11.67
CA ASP A 90 10.59 -4.18 10.56
C ASP A 90 9.14 -4.15 11.04
N THR A 91 8.49 -3.02 10.83
CA THR A 91 7.10 -2.80 11.26
C THR A 91 6.11 -3.68 10.50
N ARG A 92 6.51 -4.27 9.38
CA ARG A 92 5.69 -5.25 8.63
C ARG A 92 5.40 -6.52 9.44
N ASN A 93 6.17 -6.81 10.49
CA ASN A 93 5.89 -7.91 11.43
C ASN A 93 4.53 -7.79 12.12
N SER A 94 4.00 -6.57 12.26
CA SER A 94 2.70 -6.27 12.87
C SER A 94 1.61 -5.92 11.85
N ALA A 95 1.91 -6.01 10.58
CA ALA A 95 0.98 -5.71 9.49
C ALA A 95 0.22 -6.96 9.01
N VAL A 96 -0.89 -6.72 8.34
CA VAL A 96 -1.57 -7.72 7.51
C VAL A 96 -0.99 -7.62 6.11
N ALA A 97 -0.63 -8.75 5.53
CA ALA A 97 -0.13 -8.77 4.15
C ALA A 97 -0.76 -9.91 3.35
N SER A 98 -0.92 -9.65 2.06
CA SER A 98 -1.32 -10.67 1.09
C SER A 98 -0.46 -10.55 -0.15
N ARG A 99 -0.17 -11.69 -0.76
CA ARG A 99 0.70 -11.80 -1.92
C ARG A 99 0.07 -12.63 -3.02
N VAL A 100 0.30 -12.22 -4.25
CA VAL A 100 0.04 -13.01 -5.46
C VAL A 100 1.37 -13.29 -6.15
N ALA A 101 1.56 -14.50 -6.61
CA ALA A 101 2.66 -14.86 -7.49
C ALA A 101 2.11 -15.63 -8.70
N VAL A 102 2.56 -15.25 -9.89
CA VAL A 102 2.21 -15.93 -11.13
C VAL A 102 3.51 -16.33 -11.81
N ASP A 103 3.86 -17.60 -11.66
CA ASP A 103 5.05 -18.17 -12.26
C ASP A 103 4.78 -18.59 -13.71
N ARG A 104 5.77 -18.38 -14.57
CA ARG A 104 5.75 -18.71 -16.00
C ARG A 104 7.04 -19.39 -16.41
N PRO A 105 7.07 -20.11 -17.53
CA PRO A 105 8.30 -20.69 -18.07
C PRO A 105 9.39 -19.65 -18.30
N GLN A 106 10.65 -20.12 -18.36
CA GLN A 106 11.81 -19.29 -18.62
C GLN A 106 11.63 -18.41 -19.87
N GLY A 107 12.10 -17.18 -19.81
CA GLY A 107 11.97 -16.19 -20.87
C GLY A 107 10.60 -15.52 -20.96
N GLN A 108 9.61 -16.03 -20.24
CA GLN A 108 8.32 -15.35 -20.10
C GLN A 108 8.29 -14.45 -18.86
N TRP A 109 7.43 -13.42 -18.91
CA TRP A 109 7.23 -12.53 -17.78
C TRP A 109 6.46 -13.23 -16.67
N GLN A 110 6.96 -13.10 -15.48
CA GLN A 110 6.38 -13.53 -14.23
C GLN A 110 5.85 -12.30 -13.51
N LEU A 111 4.94 -12.51 -12.56
CA LEU A 111 4.34 -11.42 -11.80
C LEU A 111 4.35 -11.75 -10.31
N ARG A 112 4.65 -10.76 -9.49
CA ARG A 112 4.36 -10.76 -8.06
C ARG A 112 3.71 -9.43 -7.70
N ALA A 113 2.64 -9.51 -6.93
CA ALA A 113 2.01 -8.35 -6.32
C ALA A 113 1.85 -8.60 -4.83
N GLU A 114 2.05 -7.57 -4.04
CA GLU A 114 1.95 -7.64 -2.58
C GLU A 114 1.28 -6.38 -2.05
N VAL A 115 0.37 -6.54 -1.10
CA VAL A 115 -0.25 -5.45 -0.36
C VAL A 115 -0.02 -5.69 1.12
N VAL A 116 0.49 -4.67 1.81
CA VAL A 116 0.74 -4.66 3.25
C VAL A 116 -0.03 -3.52 3.88
N HIS A 117 -0.80 -3.83 4.94
CA HIS A 117 -1.65 -2.87 5.64
C HIS A 117 -1.43 -2.91 7.15
N TRP A 118 -1.22 -1.75 7.77
CA TRP A 118 -1.11 -1.62 9.22
C TRP A 118 -2.47 -1.26 9.81
N ARG A 119 -2.97 -2.13 10.69
CA ARG A 119 -4.25 -1.94 11.38
C ARG A 119 -4.17 -0.93 12.51
N GLY A 120 -5.31 -0.41 12.93
CA GLY A 120 -5.45 0.44 14.10
C GLY A 120 -5.28 1.92 13.80
N ASP A 121 -4.42 2.59 14.56
CA ASP A 121 -4.21 4.03 14.42
C ASP A 121 -3.60 4.38 13.05
N THR A 122 -4.36 5.14 12.25
CA THR A 122 -3.97 5.49 10.87
C THR A 122 -2.74 6.39 10.81
N ALA A 123 -2.48 7.20 11.84
CA ALA A 123 -1.28 8.04 11.87
C ALA A 123 -0.02 7.18 12.07
N ARG A 124 -0.07 6.21 12.98
CA ARG A 124 1.03 5.27 13.20
C ARG A 124 1.21 4.33 12.02
N GLY A 125 0.11 3.78 11.50
CA GLY A 125 0.16 2.93 10.33
C GLY A 125 0.69 3.66 9.10
N GLY A 126 0.29 4.92 8.90
CA GLY A 126 0.82 5.77 7.84
C GLY A 126 2.32 6.06 7.97
N GLN A 127 2.80 6.30 9.18
CA GLN A 127 4.24 6.44 9.45
C GLN A 127 4.99 5.15 9.14
N SER A 128 4.41 3.99 9.49
CA SER A 128 4.98 2.68 9.17
C SER A 128 5.06 2.45 7.67
N ALA A 129 3.99 2.76 6.92
CA ALA A 129 3.96 2.65 5.47
C ALA A 129 5.02 3.53 4.80
N THR A 130 5.15 4.79 5.24
CA THR A 130 6.17 5.71 4.74
C THR A 130 7.58 5.22 5.07
N SER A 131 7.82 4.79 6.32
CA SER A 131 9.14 4.30 6.72
C SER A 131 9.56 3.06 5.94
N VAL A 132 8.65 2.12 5.70
CA VAL A 132 8.93 0.92 4.89
C VAL A 132 9.18 1.30 3.44
N PHE A 133 8.45 2.26 2.90
CA PHE A 133 8.69 2.80 1.55
C PHE A 133 10.10 3.40 1.44
N ASP A 134 10.49 4.25 2.39
CA ASP A 134 11.81 4.91 2.39
C ASP A 134 12.95 3.88 2.48
N ILE A 135 12.80 2.84 3.30
CA ILE A 135 13.76 1.75 3.41
C ILE A 135 13.87 0.99 2.08
N ALA A 136 12.74 0.65 1.46
CA ALA A 136 12.72 -0.05 0.18
C ALA A 136 13.32 0.82 -0.95
N ALA A 137 13.02 2.11 -0.98
CA ALA A 137 13.61 3.05 -1.93
C ALA A 137 15.13 3.19 -1.74
N ALA A 138 15.60 3.26 -0.50
CA ALA A 138 17.03 3.28 -0.19
C ALA A 138 17.72 1.97 -0.60
N ALA A 139 17.07 0.82 -0.38
CA ALA A 139 17.56 -0.48 -0.80
C ALA A 139 17.74 -0.55 -2.32
N LEU A 140 16.75 -0.04 -3.07
CA LEU A 140 16.84 0.01 -4.54
C LEU A 140 17.99 0.91 -5.02
N ARG A 141 18.11 2.12 -4.45
CA ARG A 141 19.20 3.04 -4.80
C ARG A 141 20.59 2.47 -4.46
N GLY A 142 20.66 1.70 -3.37
CA GLY A 142 21.88 1.00 -2.94
C GLY A 142 22.06 -0.42 -3.52
N CYS A 143 21.22 -0.83 -4.47
CA CYS A 143 21.13 -2.21 -4.96
C CYS A 143 22.49 -2.80 -5.38
N GLN A 144 23.31 -2.06 -6.09
CA GLN A 144 24.64 -2.50 -6.53
C GLN A 144 25.62 -2.77 -5.38
N LEU A 145 25.37 -2.23 -4.19
CA LEU A 145 26.21 -2.49 -3.01
C LEU A 145 25.90 -3.88 -2.41
N GLY A 146 24.64 -4.30 -2.46
CA GLY A 146 24.21 -5.61 -1.96
C GLY A 146 24.26 -6.71 -3.02
N ALA A 147 23.95 -6.37 -4.25
CA ALA A 147 23.84 -7.25 -5.40
C ALA A 147 24.62 -6.65 -6.58
N SER A 148 25.94 -6.90 -6.65
CA SER A 148 26.83 -6.27 -7.62
C SER A 148 26.54 -6.64 -9.09
N GLY A 149 25.75 -7.70 -9.34
CA GLY A 149 25.29 -8.08 -10.67
C GLY A 149 24.03 -7.35 -11.12
N GLU A 150 23.40 -6.55 -10.24
CA GLU A 150 22.17 -5.84 -10.49
C GLU A 150 22.43 -4.36 -10.77
N SER A 151 21.72 -3.79 -11.75
CA SER A 151 21.86 -2.39 -12.15
C SER A 151 20.50 -1.71 -12.16
N PRO A 152 20.12 -0.99 -11.10
CA PRO A 152 18.85 -0.28 -11.02
C PRO A 152 18.89 1.01 -11.82
N SER A 153 17.81 1.26 -12.56
CA SER A 153 17.48 2.53 -13.22
C SER A 153 16.14 3.01 -12.68
N VAL A 154 16.15 4.01 -11.82
CA VAL A 154 14.93 4.61 -11.28
C VAL A 154 14.25 5.44 -12.36
N THR A 155 12.97 5.18 -12.62
CA THR A 155 12.17 5.84 -13.66
C THR A 155 11.15 6.81 -13.10
N VAL A 156 10.65 6.56 -11.88
CA VAL A 156 9.84 7.50 -11.08
C VAL A 156 10.38 7.49 -9.64
N ASP A 157 10.60 8.67 -9.08
CA ASP A 157 11.11 8.86 -7.72
C ASP A 157 10.34 10.01 -7.05
N GLU A 158 9.22 9.69 -6.42
CA GLU A 158 8.34 10.61 -5.71
C GLU A 158 8.22 10.19 -4.23
N PRO A 159 7.77 11.06 -3.32
CA PRO A 159 7.75 10.78 -1.87
C PRO A 159 7.03 9.51 -1.44
N ASN A 160 6.09 9.01 -2.25
CA ASN A 160 5.26 7.85 -1.94
C ASN A 160 5.07 6.91 -3.15
N ARG A 161 5.82 7.13 -4.23
CA ARG A 161 5.70 6.39 -5.50
C ARG A 161 7.09 6.19 -6.09
N LEU A 162 7.41 4.95 -6.39
CA LEU A 162 8.71 4.57 -6.92
C LEU A 162 8.52 3.58 -8.07
N SER A 163 9.23 3.77 -9.15
CA SER A 163 9.40 2.72 -10.14
C SER A 163 10.84 2.64 -10.62
N ALA A 164 11.24 1.44 -10.98
CA ALA A 164 12.56 1.19 -11.52
C ALA A 164 12.59 -0.02 -12.43
N VAL A 165 13.58 -0.04 -13.31
CA VAL A 165 14.02 -1.20 -14.03
C VAL A 165 15.35 -1.66 -13.42
N VAL A 166 15.42 -2.90 -12.97
CA VAL A 166 16.67 -3.50 -12.51
C VAL A 166 17.14 -4.50 -13.56
N SER A 167 18.31 -4.24 -14.12
CA SER A 167 18.94 -5.11 -15.12
C SER A 167 20.01 -5.97 -14.43
N GLY A 168 19.98 -7.27 -14.71
CA GLY A 168 20.90 -8.25 -14.14
C GLY A 168 20.70 -9.61 -14.83
N PRO A 169 20.85 -10.72 -14.12
CA PRO A 169 20.52 -12.06 -14.63
C PRO A 169 19.07 -12.20 -15.06
N VAL A 170 18.21 -11.36 -14.53
CA VAL A 170 16.82 -11.16 -14.94
C VAL A 170 16.57 -9.67 -15.12
N ILE A 171 15.65 -9.32 -16.02
CA ILE A 171 15.14 -7.95 -16.13
C ILE A 171 13.93 -7.86 -15.19
N VAL A 172 13.93 -6.86 -14.31
CA VAL A 172 12.86 -6.64 -13.32
C VAL A 172 12.29 -5.24 -13.48
N HIS A 173 10.98 -5.14 -13.67
CA HIS A 173 10.23 -3.90 -13.55
C HIS A 173 9.51 -3.91 -12.20
N THR A 174 9.80 -2.95 -11.35
CA THR A 174 9.23 -2.85 -10.00
C THR A 174 8.54 -1.52 -9.79
N TYR A 175 7.40 -1.59 -9.13
CA TYR A 175 6.52 -0.46 -8.80
C TYR A 175 6.15 -0.54 -7.34
N LEU A 176 6.29 0.56 -6.61
CA LEU A 176 5.97 0.65 -5.20
C LEU A 176 5.15 1.91 -4.94
N VAL A 177 4.03 1.75 -4.24
CA VAL A 177 3.14 2.86 -3.85
C VAL A 177 2.86 2.76 -2.36
N ALA A 178 3.18 3.82 -1.61
CA ALA A 178 2.75 3.97 -0.23
C ALA A 178 1.57 4.94 -0.14
N HIS A 179 0.56 4.58 0.62
CA HIS A 179 -0.60 5.41 0.91
C HIS A 179 -0.72 5.62 2.41
N SER A 180 -0.09 6.69 2.91
CA SER A 180 0.02 6.95 4.36
C SER A 180 -1.34 7.17 5.03
N GLN A 181 -2.32 7.76 4.33
CA GLN A 181 -3.64 8.05 4.91
C GLN A 181 -4.45 6.78 5.20
N ASN A 182 -4.21 5.68 4.48
CA ASN A 182 -4.84 4.39 4.73
C ASN A 182 -3.89 3.33 5.28
N SER A 183 -2.69 3.73 5.70
CA SER A 183 -1.72 2.83 6.32
C SER A 183 -1.35 1.62 5.46
N THR A 184 -1.22 1.81 4.14
CA THR A 184 -1.02 0.72 3.20
C THR A 184 0.16 0.99 2.26
N ILE A 185 0.85 -0.06 1.87
CA ILE A 185 1.86 -0.05 0.82
C ILE A 185 1.61 -1.21 -0.13
N SER A 186 1.78 -0.99 -1.42
CA SER A 186 1.62 -2.01 -2.47
C SER A 186 2.84 -2.07 -3.35
N GLU A 187 3.30 -3.29 -3.63
CA GLU A 187 4.31 -3.59 -4.64
C GLU A 187 3.69 -4.36 -5.81
N LEU A 188 4.11 -4.00 -7.02
CA LEU A 188 3.93 -4.79 -8.23
C LEU A 188 5.31 -4.99 -8.88
N THR A 189 5.67 -6.23 -9.13
CA THR A 189 6.93 -6.57 -9.79
C THR A 189 6.68 -7.56 -10.92
N LEU A 190 7.23 -7.26 -12.10
CA LEU A 190 7.26 -8.17 -13.24
C LEU A 190 8.71 -8.43 -13.61
N TRP A 191 9.06 -9.68 -13.89
CA TRP A 191 10.43 -10.05 -14.27
C TRP A 191 10.45 -11.16 -15.31
N ALA A 192 11.52 -11.18 -16.10
CA ALA A 192 11.80 -12.23 -17.06
C ALA A 192 13.28 -12.53 -17.11
N SER A 193 13.64 -13.83 -17.25
CA SER A 193 15.01 -14.25 -17.52
C SER A 193 15.34 -14.08 -18.99
N ASP A 194 16.62 -13.85 -19.28
CA ASP A 194 17.12 -13.78 -20.65
C ASP A 194 17.18 -15.19 -21.31
N PRO A 195 16.89 -15.35 -22.61
CA PRO A 195 16.35 -14.35 -23.52
C PRO A 195 14.84 -14.09 -23.33
N VAL A 196 14.47 -12.82 -23.25
CA VAL A 196 13.09 -12.42 -23.06
C VAL A 196 12.27 -12.69 -24.32
N GLN A 197 11.20 -13.47 -24.21
CA GLN A 197 10.36 -13.87 -25.35
C GLN A 197 9.45 -12.76 -25.87
N LEU A 198 9.01 -11.86 -25.01
CA LEU A 198 8.14 -10.75 -25.35
C LEU A 198 8.75 -9.45 -24.84
N PRO A 199 9.02 -8.46 -25.70
CA PRO A 199 9.58 -7.18 -25.25
C PRO A 199 8.62 -6.44 -24.33
N TRP A 200 9.18 -5.62 -23.44
CA TRP A 200 8.39 -4.75 -22.57
C TRP A 200 7.55 -3.77 -23.40
N PRO A 201 6.27 -3.56 -23.07
CA PRO A 201 5.40 -2.66 -23.83
C PRO A 201 5.79 -1.20 -23.62
N ILE A 202 5.43 -0.35 -24.57
CA ILE A 202 5.57 1.10 -24.42
C ILE A 202 4.42 1.59 -23.52
N ILE A 203 4.68 1.65 -22.23
CA ILE A 203 3.75 2.13 -21.22
C ILE A 203 4.50 3.07 -20.26
N SER A 204 3.82 4.13 -19.82
CA SER A 204 4.38 5.03 -18.82
C SER A 204 4.32 4.37 -17.43
N ASP A 205 5.45 4.35 -16.71
CA ASP A 205 5.50 3.86 -15.32
C ASP A 205 4.59 4.66 -14.39
N ALA A 206 4.41 5.95 -14.65
CA ALA A 206 3.45 6.78 -13.92
C ALA A 206 2.01 6.26 -14.06
N GLN A 207 1.61 5.78 -15.25
CA GLN A 207 0.27 5.20 -15.45
C GLN A 207 0.08 3.90 -14.65
N VAL A 208 1.11 3.07 -14.52
CA VAL A 208 1.07 1.86 -13.70
C VAL A 208 0.94 2.23 -12.22
N LEU A 209 1.74 3.20 -11.76
CA LEU A 209 1.68 3.70 -10.38
C LEU A 209 0.32 4.34 -10.06
N ASP A 210 -0.29 5.09 -10.98
CA ASP A 210 -1.65 5.64 -10.84
C ASP A 210 -2.68 4.52 -10.70
N ALA A 211 -2.56 3.49 -11.53
CA ALA A 211 -3.45 2.33 -11.48
C ALA A 211 -3.29 1.49 -10.20
N MET A 212 -2.12 1.54 -9.55
CA MET A 212 -1.89 0.94 -8.23
C MET A 212 -2.41 1.81 -7.09
N ALA A 213 -2.28 3.13 -7.17
CA ALA A 213 -2.70 4.06 -6.13
C ALA A 213 -4.22 4.16 -6.01
N SER A 214 -4.94 4.22 -7.14
CA SER A 214 -6.39 4.37 -7.18
C SER A 214 -7.17 3.31 -6.39
N PRO A 215 -6.86 2.00 -6.52
CA PRO A 215 -7.49 0.96 -5.72
C PRO A 215 -7.28 1.11 -4.21
N LEU A 216 -6.10 1.53 -3.78
CA LEU A 216 -5.81 1.74 -2.36
C LEU A 216 -6.71 2.83 -1.76
N CYS A 217 -6.97 3.88 -2.52
CA CYS A 217 -7.93 4.91 -2.19
C CYS A 217 -9.35 4.36 -1.94
N ALA A 218 -9.83 3.55 -2.85
CA ALA A 218 -11.19 3.02 -2.81
C ALA A 218 -11.37 1.93 -1.74
N ALA A 219 -10.33 1.18 -1.44
CA ALA A 219 -10.37 0.03 -0.54
C ALA A 219 -10.60 0.41 0.93
N TYR A 220 -10.14 1.59 1.33
CA TYR A 220 -10.16 2.05 2.71
C TYR A 220 -10.91 3.39 2.79
N LEU A 221 -12.13 3.35 3.27
CA LEU A 221 -13.08 4.47 3.27
C LEU A 221 -12.48 5.78 3.78
N GLY A 222 -12.68 6.84 2.99
CA GLY A 222 -12.28 8.19 3.36
C GLY A 222 -10.77 8.46 3.27
N SER A 223 -10.00 7.59 2.65
CA SER A 223 -8.54 7.74 2.55
C SER A 223 -8.08 8.65 1.39
N CYS A 224 -9.00 9.11 0.56
CA CYS A 224 -8.80 10.07 -0.52
C CYS A 224 -9.85 11.21 -0.46
#